data_32b80297fd01e19045a2ce2a21e69e2e
#
_entry.id   32b80297fd01e19045a2ce2a21e69e2e
#
_cell.length_a   1.000
_cell.length_b   1.000
_cell.length_c   1.000
_cell.angle_alpha   90.00
_cell.angle_beta   90.00
_cell.angle_gamma   90.00
#
_symmetry.space_group_name_H-M   'P 1'
#
loop_
_entity.id
_entity.type
_entity.pdbx_description
1 polymer ?
#
loop_
_entity_poly.entity_id
_entity_poly.type
_entity_poly.pdbx_seq_one_letter_code
_entity_poly.pdbx_strand_id
1 'polypeptide(L)'
;MKLKDKVCLVTGAASGIGEAIARRYVEDGAKVAIADLKLDAARETAARLSAMGPGTAIAVAMDVTNEQQVNDGVAEVVATWGRVDVLVSNAGIQIIHEIEAFPFAEWKKLLAIHLDGAFLTSKACIPHMYKQKSGAIIFMGSVHSKEASKLKAAYVTAKHGLLGLARVIAKEGAAHGVRANVICPGFVKTPMVEKQIPEQAKTLGISEKDVVEKVMLGQTVDQEFTTIEDVAEVAFLFAAFPTNALTGQSLLVSHGWVME
;
A
#
# COMPACT_ATOMS: atom_id res chain seq x y z
N MET A 1 -17.58 -14.12 6.87
CA MET A 1 -16.56 -13.09 7.08
C MET A 1 -15.22 -13.78 7.31
N LYS A 2 -14.30 -13.65 6.35
CA LYS A 2 -12.96 -14.31 6.39
C LYS A 2 -11.96 -13.57 7.28
N LEU A 3 -12.16 -12.26 7.47
CA LEU A 3 -11.32 -11.42 8.32
C LEU A 3 -11.94 -11.11 9.69
N LYS A 4 -13.03 -11.79 10.05
CA LYS A 4 -13.66 -11.59 11.36
C LYS A 4 -12.64 -11.72 12.48
N ASP A 5 -12.58 -10.72 13.36
CA ASP A 5 -11.66 -10.62 14.50
C ASP A 5 -10.15 -10.58 14.15
N LYS A 6 -9.78 -10.54 12.86
CA LYS A 6 -8.40 -10.35 12.43
C LYS A 6 -7.96 -8.91 12.67
N VAL A 7 -6.74 -8.73 13.15
CA VAL A 7 -6.14 -7.43 13.40
C VAL A 7 -5.30 -7.02 12.20
N CYS A 8 -5.68 -5.93 11.57
CA CYS A 8 -5.07 -5.42 10.35
C CYS A 8 -4.48 -4.03 10.59
N LEU A 9 -3.22 -3.83 10.26
CA LEU A 9 -2.54 -2.53 10.28
C LEU A 9 -2.39 -2.04 8.83
N VAL A 10 -2.94 -0.87 8.51
CA VAL A 10 -2.85 -0.26 7.18
C VAL A 10 -2.18 1.10 7.28
N THR A 11 -1.05 1.31 6.59
CA THR A 11 -0.33 2.59 6.60
C THR A 11 -0.80 3.53 5.48
N GLY A 12 -0.80 4.85 5.73
CA GLY A 12 -1.36 5.83 4.82
C GLY A 12 -2.86 5.61 4.60
N ALA A 13 -3.58 5.22 5.66
CA ALA A 13 -4.96 4.75 5.58
C ALA A 13 -6.02 5.82 5.90
N ALA A 14 -5.61 7.06 6.12
CA ALA A 14 -6.55 8.17 6.33
C ALA A 14 -7.29 8.59 5.04
N SER A 15 -6.86 8.11 3.86
CA SER A 15 -7.48 8.47 2.58
C SER A 15 -7.14 7.47 1.46
N GLY A 16 -7.83 7.58 0.32
CA GLY A 16 -7.50 6.91 -0.94
C GLY A 16 -7.49 5.39 -0.85
N ILE A 17 -6.46 4.75 -1.43
CA ILE A 17 -6.34 3.28 -1.49
C ILE A 17 -6.29 2.67 -0.09
N GLY A 18 -5.50 3.25 0.81
CA GLY A 18 -5.38 2.74 2.18
C GLY A 18 -6.70 2.76 2.95
N GLU A 19 -7.48 3.82 2.80
CA GLU A 19 -8.83 3.92 3.36
C GLU A 19 -9.78 2.89 2.76
N ALA A 20 -9.76 2.71 1.42
CA ALA A 20 -10.63 1.73 0.76
C ALA A 20 -10.32 0.29 1.22
N ILE A 21 -9.02 -0.04 1.39
CA ILE A 21 -8.60 -1.34 1.96
C ILE A 21 -9.09 -1.47 3.40
N ALA A 22 -8.91 -0.45 4.22
CA ALA A 22 -9.35 -0.45 5.61
C ALA A 22 -10.89 -0.63 5.71
N ARG A 23 -11.65 0.07 4.88
CA ARG A 23 -13.11 -0.08 4.77
C ARG A 23 -13.50 -1.50 4.43
N ARG A 24 -12.91 -2.08 3.37
CA ARG A 24 -13.18 -3.44 2.93
C ARG A 24 -12.92 -4.47 4.03
N TYR A 25 -11.88 -4.24 4.84
CA TYR A 25 -11.56 -5.12 5.96
C TYR A 25 -12.54 -4.98 7.13
N VAL A 26 -12.96 -3.74 7.46
CA VAL A 26 -13.98 -3.48 8.49
C VAL A 26 -15.32 -4.11 8.09
N GLU A 27 -15.72 -4.00 6.83
CA GLU A 27 -16.94 -4.65 6.29
C GLU A 27 -16.91 -6.17 6.42
N ASP A 28 -15.73 -6.78 6.45
CA ASP A 28 -15.55 -8.23 6.67
C ASP A 28 -15.28 -8.61 8.14
N GLY A 29 -15.48 -7.65 9.06
CA GLY A 29 -15.42 -7.87 10.50
C GLY A 29 -14.02 -7.79 11.12
N ALA A 30 -13.05 -7.21 10.44
CA ALA A 30 -11.71 -7.01 10.97
C ALA A 30 -11.63 -5.87 11.99
N LYS A 31 -10.59 -5.91 12.81
CA LYS A 31 -10.12 -4.83 13.69
C LYS A 31 -8.99 -4.11 12.94
N VAL A 32 -9.20 -2.86 12.53
CA VAL A 32 -8.29 -2.18 11.62
C VAL A 32 -7.62 -0.97 12.28
N ALA A 33 -6.30 -0.94 12.30
CA ALA A 33 -5.53 0.23 12.68
C ALA A 33 -5.28 1.11 11.45
N ILE A 34 -5.85 2.31 11.48
CA ILE A 34 -5.68 3.37 10.48
C ILE A 34 -4.41 4.12 10.86
N ALA A 35 -3.26 3.69 10.32
CA ALA A 35 -1.99 4.33 10.60
C ALA A 35 -1.69 5.43 9.58
N ASP A 36 -1.48 6.66 10.04
CA ASP A 36 -1.21 7.80 9.18
C ASP A 36 -0.35 8.85 9.88
N LEU A 37 0.39 9.63 9.08
CA LEU A 37 1.12 10.79 9.57
C LEU A 37 0.16 11.87 10.13
N LYS A 38 -1.04 11.97 9.55
CA LYS A 38 -2.10 12.92 9.93
C LYS A 38 -3.08 12.26 10.90
N LEU A 39 -2.75 12.26 12.19
CA LEU A 39 -3.55 11.57 13.20
C LEU A 39 -5.04 12.00 13.23
N ASP A 40 -5.35 13.28 13.03
CA ASP A 40 -6.74 13.75 13.07
C ASP A 40 -7.54 13.19 11.89
N ALA A 41 -6.98 13.17 10.68
CA ALA A 41 -7.60 12.52 9.53
C ALA A 41 -7.77 11.00 9.75
N ALA A 42 -6.79 10.36 10.39
CA ALA A 42 -6.91 8.94 10.76
C ALA A 42 -8.04 8.69 11.77
N ARG A 43 -8.22 9.59 12.75
CA ARG A 43 -9.32 9.53 13.73
C ARG A 43 -10.69 9.67 13.09
N GLU A 44 -10.85 10.63 12.17
CA GLU A 44 -12.09 10.82 11.42
C GLU A 44 -12.41 9.56 10.57
N THR A 45 -11.43 9.02 9.88
CA THR A 45 -11.59 7.80 9.09
C THR A 45 -11.92 6.60 9.98
N ALA A 46 -11.21 6.40 11.09
CA ALA A 46 -11.48 5.30 12.03
C ALA A 46 -12.90 5.36 12.61
N ALA A 47 -13.35 6.55 13.01
CA ALA A 47 -14.70 6.75 13.53
C ALA A 47 -15.77 6.42 12.47
N ARG A 48 -15.59 6.93 11.24
CA ARG A 48 -16.50 6.69 10.12
C ARG A 48 -16.58 5.21 9.75
N LEU A 49 -15.43 4.53 9.65
CA LEU A 49 -15.41 3.11 9.29
C LEU A 49 -15.99 2.22 10.39
N SER A 50 -15.73 2.54 11.67
CA SER A 50 -16.33 1.79 12.79
C SER A 50 -17.86 1.90 12.84
N ALA A 51 -18.44 2.97 12.28
CA ALA A 51 -19.90 3.14 12.20
C ALA A 51 -20.53 2.37 11.02
N MET A 52 -19.77 1.89 10.07
CA MET A 52 -20.28 1.30 8.81
C MET A 52 -20.40 -0.22 8.86
N GLY A 53 -19.61 -0.91 9.65
CA GLY A 53 -19.47 -2.35 9.48
C GLY A 53 -19.47 -3.13 10.80
N PRO A 54 -19.42 -4.45 10.71
CA PRO A 54 -19.31 -5.31 11.87
C PRO A 54 -17.93 -5.29 12.54
N GLY A 55 -16.91 -4.78 11.82
CA GLY A 55 -15.57 -4.59 12.34
C GLY A 55 -15.42 -3.28 13.13
N THR A 56 -14.21 -3.01 13.57
CA THR A 56 -13.87 -1.77 14.31
C THR A 56 -12.57 -1.18 13.78
N ALA A 57 -12.39 0.12 13.94
CA ALA A 57 -11.15 0.78 13.58
C ALA A 57 -10.64 1.71 14.71
N ILE A 58 -9.32 1.83 14.82
CA ILE A 58 -8.64 2.82 15.66
C ILE A 58 -7.68 3.64 14.79
N ALA A 59 -7.35 4.84 15.25
CA ALA A 59 -6.33 5.68 14.62
C ALA A 59 -4.99 5.50 15.32
N VAL A 60 -3.92 5.40 14.54
CA VAL A 60 -2.54 5.29 15.03
C VAL A 60 -1.68 6.37 14.35
N ALA A 61 -1.01 7.21 15.14
CA ALA A 61 -0.04 8.16 14.60
C ALA A 61 1.21 7.42 14.14
N MET A 62 1.59 7.55 12.86
CA MET A 62 2.76 6.84 12.36
C MET A 62 3.41 7.57 11.18
N ASP A 63 4.62 8.06 11.38
CA ASP A 63 5.54 8.36 10.29
C ASP A 63 6.32 7.09 9.97
N VAL A 64 6.05 6.50 8.81
CA VAL A 64 6.70 5.24 8.38
C VAL A 64 8.22 5.38 8.18
N THR A 65 8.75 6.59 8.08
CA THR A 65 10.18 6.87 7.98
C THR A 65 10.89 6.95 9.33
N ASN A 66 10.13 6.94 10.42
CA ASN A 66 10.64 7.01 11.78
C ASN A 66 10.47 5.66 12.49
N GLU A 67 11.59 4.97 12.71
CA GLU A 67 11.60 3.63 13.30
C GLU A 67 10.91 3.59 14.68
N GLN A 68 11.12 4.62 15.53
CA GLN A 68 10.50 4.66 16.85
C GLN A 68 8.97 4.80 16.75
N GLN A 69 8.46 5.70 15.89
CA GLN A 69 7.01 5.84 15.70
C GLN A 69 6.38 4.58 15.12
N VAL A 70 7.08 3.87 14.22
CA VAL A 70 6.61 2.59 13.70
C VAL A 70 6.52 1.54 14.82
N ASN A 71 7.56 1.43 15.65
CA ASN A 71 7.57 0.49 16.77
C ASN A 71 6.47 0.82 17.79
N ASP A 72 6.30 2.10 18.15
CA ASP A 72 5.28 2.56 19.10
C ASP A 72 3.88 2.30 18.56
N GLY A 73 3.65 2.60 17.28
CA GLY A 73 2.35 2.35 16.63
C GLY A 73 1.99 0.86 16.56
N VAL A 74 2.94 -0.02 16.23
CA VAL A 74 2.72 -1.47 16.26
C VAL A 74 2.48 -1.94 17.70
N ALA A 75 3.22 -1.42 18.68
CA ALA A 75 3.02 -1.74 20.11
C ALA A 75 1.63 -1.31 20.60
N GLU A 76 1.12 -0.15 20.16
CA GLU A 76 -0.25 0.31 20.45
C GLU A 76 -1.31 -0.65 19.92
N VAL A 77 -1.16 -1.11 18.68
CA VAL A 77 -2.06 -2.10 18.06
C VAL A 77 -2.06 -3.41 18.84
N VAL A 78 -0.86 -3.89 19.21
CA VAL A 78 -0.71 -5.13 19.98
C VAL A 78 -1.24 -4.97 21.42
N ALA A 79 -1.03 -3.83 22.07
CA ALA A 79 -1.59 -3.56 23.38
C ALA A 79 -3.13 -3.54 23.35
N THR A 80 -3.71 -3.00 22.28
CA THR A 80 -5.17 -2.90 22.12
C THR A 80 -5.84 -4.23 21.81
N TRP A 81 -5.24 -5.05 20.95
CA TRP A 81 -5.91 -6.26 20.42
C TRP A 81 -5.11 -7.56 20.56
N GLY A 82 -3.93 -7.52 21.16
CA GLY A 82 -3.09 -8.68 21.49
C GLY A 82 -2.32 -9.30 20.32
N ARG A 83 -2.52 -8.80 19.09
CA ARG A 83 -1.95 -9.41 17.87
C ARG A 83 -1.87 -8.46 16.68
N VAL A 84 -1.18 -8.89 15.62
CA VAL A 84 -1.25 -8.32 14.26
C VAL A 84 -1.31 -9.47 13.26
N ASP A 85 -2.41 -9.59 12.52
CA ASP A 85 -2.60 -10.66 11.52
C ASP A 85 -2.22 -10.21 10.11
N VAL A 86 -2.49 -8.95 9.77
CA VAL A 86 -2.26 -8.41 8.44
C VAL A 86 -1.55 -7.06 8.55
N LEU A 87 -0.49 -6.88 7.76
CA LEU A 87 0.12 -5.58 7.50
C LEU A 87 -0.13 -5.22 6.03
N VAL A 88 -0.68 -4.02 5.79
CA VAL A 88 -0.70 -3.40 4.47
C VAL A 88 0.22 -2.18 4.50
N SER A 89 1.41 -2.31 3.91
CA SER A 89 2.35 -1.21 3.72
C SER A 89 1.97 -0.44 2.47
N ASN A 90 1.14 0.60 2.65
CA ASN A 90 0.54 1.37 1.56
C ASN A 90 1.02 2.82 1.51
N ALA A 91 1.48 3.41 2.61
CA ALA A 91 1.95 4.80 2.65
C ALA A 91 2.90 5.12 1.49
N GLY A 92 2.67 6.24 0.81
CA GLY A 92 3.47 6.60 -0.35
C GLY A 92 3.20 8.01 -0.85
N ILE A 93 4.14 8.51 -1.64
CA ILE A 93 4.08 9.81 -2.33
C ILE A 93 4.54 9.65 -3.77
N GLN A 94 4.30 10.67 -4.60
CA GLN A 94 4.87 10.76 -5.93
C GLN A 94 5.65 12.07 -6.07
N ILE A 95 6.84 11.97 -6.68
CA ILE A 95 7.69 13.09 -7.06
C ILE A 95 8.22 12.76 -8.46
N ILE A 96 8.14 13.71 -9.38
CA ILE A 96 8.55 13.54 -10.78
C ILE A 96 9.61 14.55 -11.15
N HIS A 97 10.73 14.08 -11.71
CA HIS A 97 11.81 14.88 -12.30
C HIS A 97 12.53 14.09 -13.37
N GLU A 98 13.16 14.75 -14.30
CA GLU A 98 14.18 14.13 -15.15
C GLU A 98 15.34 13.65 -14.27
N ILE A 99 16.00 12.57 -14.69
CA ILE A 99 16.99 11.90 -13.82
C ILE A 99 18.18 12.80 -13.47
N GLU A 100 18.62 13.61 -14.42
CA GLU A 100 19.73 14.58 -14.24
C GLU A 100 19.36 15.78 -13.38
N ALA A 101 18.06 16.10 -13.29
CA ALA A 101 17.53 17.20 -12.50
C ALA A 101 16.92 16.78 -11.18
N PHE A 102 16.94 15.47 -10.85
CA PHE A 102 16.27 14.93 -9.66
C PHE A 102 16.99 15.36 -8.38
N PRO A 103 16.39 16.20 -7.50
CA PRO A 103 17.02 16.62 -6.26
C PRO A 103 17.29 15.41 -5.35
N PHE A 104 18.54 15.23 -4.90
CA PHE A 104 18.92 14.07 -4.08
C PHE A 104 18.13 13.97 -2.77
N ALA A 105 17.74 15.10 -2.17
CA ALA A 105 16.91 15.11 -0.98
C ALA A 105 15.51 14.52 -1.24
N GLU A 106 14.91 14.81 -2.41
CA GLU A 106 13.61 14.27 -2.80
C GLU A 106 13.69 12.78 -3.18
N TRP A 107 14.78 12.38 -3.83
CA TRP A 107 15.10 10.97 -4.05
C TRP A 107 15.12 10.21 -2.73
N LYS A 108 15.89 10.66 -1.75
CA LYS A 108 15.98 10.02 -0.43
C LYS A 108 14.63 10.00 0.28
N LYS A 109 13.89 11.12 0.25
CA LYS A 109 12.57 11.21 0.86
C LYS A 109 11.61 10.17 0.29
N LEU A 110 11.58 9.99 -1.03
CA LEU A 110 10.70 9.03 -1.67
C LEU A 110 11.09 7.60 -1.31
N LEU A 111 12.37 7.26 -1.36
CA LEU A 111 12.84 5.93 -0.96
C LEU A 111 12.56 5.65 0.52
N ALA A 112 12.79 6.62 1.40
CA ALA A 112 12.50 6.47 2.84
C ALA A 112 11.03 6.13 3.09
N ILE A 113 10.08 6.80 2.41
CA ILE A 113 8.66 6.53 2.60
C ILE A 113 8.27 5.16 2.03
N HIS A 114 8.65 4.87 0.78
CA HIS A 114 8.18 3.67 0.09
C HIS A 114 8.93 2.40 0.45
N LEU A 115 10.25 2.47 0.58
CA LEU A 115 11.11 1.29 0.75
C LEU A 115 11.52 1.10 2.20
N ASP A 116 12.11 2.13 2.84
CA ASP A 116 12.51 2.01 4.24
C ASP A 116 11.27 1.87 5.13
N GLY A 117 10.18 2.62 4.85
CA GLY A 117 8.91 2.50 5.57
C GLY A 117 8.28 1.10 5.45
N ALA A 118 8.36 0.47 4.28
CA ALA A 118 7.91 -0.91 4.10
C ALA A 118 8.78 -1.89 4.89
N PHE A 119 10.08 -1.68 4.92
CA PHE A 119 10.99 -2.48 5.74
C PHE A 119 10.72 -2.30 7.23
N LEU A 120 10.64 -1.07 7.73
CA LEU A 120 10.43 -0.77 9.15
C LEU A 120 9.10 -1.34 9.67
N THR A 121 8.01 -1.13 8.94
CA THR A 121 6.69 -1.67 9.32
C THR A 121 6.68 -3.20 9.32
N SER A 122 7.33 -3.83 8.35
CA SER A 122 7.48 -5.29 8.32
C SER A 122 8.33 -5.78 9.50
N LYS A 123 9.49 -5.14 9.75
CA LYS A 123 10.38 -5.47 10.86
C LYS A 123 9.66 -5.41 12.22
N ALA A 124 8.79 -4.43 12.43
CA ALA A 124 8.03 -4.29 13.66
C ALA A 124 6.90 -5.32 13.81
N CYS A 125 6.23 -5.71 12.71
CA CYS A 125 5.12 -6.67 12.75
C CYS A 125 5.56 -8.13 12.78
N ILE A 126 6.64 -8.49 12.09
CA ILE A 126 7.11 -9.87 11.91
C ILE A 126 7.30 -10.64 13.22
N PRO A 127 7.90 -10.10 14.29
CA PRO A 127 8.08 -10.84 15.55
C PRO A 127 6.75 -11.31 16.14
N HIS A 128 5.69 -10.49 16.05
CA HIS A 128 4.35 -10.85 16.51
C HIS A 128 3.74 -11.93 15.64
N MET A 129 3.84 -11.81 14.31
CA MET A 129 3.36 -12.82 13.36
C MET A 129 4.09 -14.17 13.53
N TYR A 130 5.40 -14.14 13.77
CA TYR A 130 6.19 -15.36 14.03
C TYR A 130 5.75 -16.07 15.30
N LYS A 131 5.51 -15.32 16.37
CA LYS A 131 4.97 -15.86 17.62
C LYS A 131 3.58 -16.47 17.43
N GLN A 132 2.76 -15.85 16.59
CA GLN A 132 1.39 -16.32 16.26
C GLN A 132 1.38 -17.52 15.31
N LYS A 133 2.51 -17.83 14.64
CA LYS A 133 2.60 -18.81 13.54
C LYS A 133 1.64 -18.50 12.38
N SER A 134 1.34 -17.23 12.16
CA SER A 134 0.42 -16.75 11.13
C SER A 134 0.62 -15.28 10.87
N GLY A 135 0.60 -14.86 9.62
CA GLY A 135 0.63 -13.46 9.22
C GLY A 135 0.53 -13.27 7.71
N ALA A 136 0.07 -12.11 7.30
CA ALA A 136 0.06 -11.70 5.88
C ALA A 136 0.60 -10.27 5.75
N ILE A 137 1.63 -10.10 4.96
CA ILE A 137 2.21 -8.79 4.64
C ILE A 137 1.91 -8.48 3.19
N ILE A 138 1.35 -7.30 2.94
CA ILE A 138 0.93 -6.85 1.63
C ILE A 138 1.61 -5.51 1.36
N PHE A 139 2.40 -5.45 0.31
CA PHE A 139 3.03 -4.21 -0.13
C PHE A 139 2.24 -3.58 -1.27
N MET A 140 2.06 -2.27 -1.20
CA MET A 140 1.50 -1.50 -2.29
C MET A 140 2.59 -1.18 -3.30
N GLY A 141 2.71 -2.05 -4.30
CA GLY A 141 3.54 -1.87 -5.48
C GLY A 141 2.93 -0.89 -6.48
N SER A 142 3.11 -1.17 -7.75
CA SER A 142 2.57 -0.47 -8.92
C SER A 142 2.85 -1.32 -10.15
N VAL A 143 2.25 -1.04 -11.30
CA VAL A 143 2.79 -1.47 -12.60
C VAL A 143 4.28 -1.11 -12.71
N HIS A 144 4.69 -0.02 -12.07
CA HIS A 144 6.09 0.39 -11.97
C HIS A 144 6.95 -0.48 -11.05
N SER A 145 6.43 -1.57 -10.52
CA SER A 145 7.23 -2.67 -9.98
C SER A 145 7.74 -3.62 -11.08
N LYS A 146 7.22 -3.49 -12.30
CA LYS A 146 7.48 -4.35 -13.47
C LYS A 146 8.01 -3.56 -14.66
N GLU A 147 7.51 -2.35 -14.86
CA GLU A 147 7.87 -1.46 -15.95
C GLU A 147 8.44 -0.13 -15.45
N ALA A 148 9.10 0.59 -16.34
CA ALA A 148 9.60 1.92 -16.09
C ALA A 148 8.75 2.99 -16.79
N SER A 149 8.72 4.19 -16.23
CA SER A 149 8.22 5.40 -16.88
C SER A 149 9.23 6.51 -16.74
N LYS A 150 9.27 7.40 -17.73
CA LYS A 150 10.05 8.63 -17.66
C LYS A 150 9.66 9.44 -16.42
N LEU A 151 10.57 10.25 -15.91
CA LEU A 151 10.39 11.18 -14.78
C LEU A 151 10.18 10.53 -13.40
N LYS A 152 10.16 9.21 -13.30
CA LYS A 152 9.80 8.47 -12.08
C LYS A 152 10.95 7.63 -11.50
N ALA A 153 12.20 8.06 -11.68
CA ALA A 153 13.38 7.27 -11.30
C ALA A 153 13.31 6.73 -9.86
N ALA A 154 13.08 7.58 -8.86
CA ALA A 154 12.99 7.16 -7.47
C ALA A 154 11.79 6.23 -7.20
N TYR A 155 10.64 6.55 -7.79
CA TYR A 155 9.41 5.76 -7.62
C TYR A 155 9.55 4.35 -8.21
N VAL A 156 10.01 4.24 -9.45
CA VAL A 156 10.25 2.96 -10.12
C VAL A 156 11.24 2.11 -9.33
N THR A 157 12.35 2.72 -8.88
CA THR A 157 13.35 2.03 -8.04
C THR A 157 12.74 1.50 -6.76
N ALA A 158 11.97 2.32 -6.03
CA ALA A 158 11.31 1.90 -4.81
C ALA A 158 10.32 0.74 -5.06
N LYS A 159 9.50 0.86 -6.09
CA LYS A 159 8.47 -0.15 -6.40
C LYS A 159 9.05 -1.48 -6.87
N HIS A 160 10.16 -1.48 -7.59
CA HIS A 160 10.92 -2.70 -7.89
C HIS A 160 11.53 -3.31 -6.62
N GLY A 161 12.06 -2.50 -5.71
CA GLY A 161 12.63 -2.96 -4.44
C GLY A 161 11.62 -3.71 -3.56
N LEU A 162 10.34 -3.33 -3.58
CA LEU A 162 9.27 -4.01 -2.84
C LEU A 162 9.07 -5.46 -3.27
N LEU A 163 9.29 -5.81 -4.54
CA LEU A 163 9.25 -7.20 -5.00
C LEU A 163 10.34 -8.04 -4.33
N GLY A 164 11.55 -7.49 -4.27
CA GLY A 164 12.68 -8.14 -3.58
C GLY A 164 12.38 -8.36 -2.10
N LEU A 165 11.93 -7.32 -1.40
CA LEU A 165 11.59 -7.39 0.02
C LEU A 165 10.48 -8.44 0.29
N ALA A 166 9.40 -8.44 -0.49
CA ALA A 166 8.32 -9.40 -0.35
C ALA A 166 8.80 -10.86 -0.52
N ARG A 167 9.67 -11.10 -1.50
CA ARG A 167 10.22 -12.44 -1.78
C ARG A 167 11.15 -12.93 -0.66
N VAL A 168 11.95 -12.05 -0.08
CA VAL A 168 12.79 -12.40 1.09
C VAL A 168 11.91 -12.75 2.29
N ILE A 169 10.94 -11.89 2.62
CA ILE A 169 10.01 -12.16 3.74
C ILE A 169 9.21 -13.44 3.51
N ALA A 170 8.78 -13.74 2.28
CA ALA A 170 8.08 -14.97 1.96
C ALA A 170 8.95 -16.23 2.25
N LYS A 171 10.26 -16.16 1.97
CA LYS A 171 11.19 -17.26 2.26
C LYS A 171 11.47 -17.40 3.75
N GLU A 172 11.78 -16.31 4.44
CA GLU A 172 12.08 -16.31 5.87
C GLU A 172 10.84 -16.63 6.72
N GLY A 173 9.67 -16.11 6.31
CA GLY A 173 8.39 -16.29 6.99
C GLY A 173 7.77 -17.67 6.84
N ALA A 174 8.20 -18.47 5.85
CA ALA A 174 7.58 -19.76 5.53
C ALA A 174 7.48 -20.72 6.74
N ALA A 175 8.56 -20.86 7.50
CA ALA A 175 8.61 -21.71 8.72
C ALA A 175 7.68 -21.21 9.85
N HIS A 176 7.21 -19.98 9.74
CA HIS A 176 6.38 -19.30 10.72
C HIS A 176 4.93 -19.05 10.24
N GLY A 177 4.57 -19.59 9.07
CA GLY A 177 3.24 -19.37 8.50
C GLY A 177 2.98 -17.91 8.08
N VAL A 178 4.02 -17.13 7.79
CA VAL A 178 3.91 -15.73 7.34
C VAL A 178 4.07 -15.66 5.83
N ARG A 179 3.14 -14.98 5.19
CA ARG A 179 3.10 -14.74 3.75
C ARG A 179 3.42 -13.28 3.44
N ALA A 180 4.03 -13.02 2.29
CA ALA A 180 4.24 -11.66 1.80
C ALA A 180 3.97 -11.58 0.31
N ASN A 181 3.18 -10.59 -0.12
CA ASN A 181 2.80 -10.38 -1.52
C ASN A 181 2.77 -8.90 -1.87
N VAL A 182 2.73 -8.60 -3.17
CA VAL A 182 2.72 -7.23 -3.70
C VAL A 182 1.50 -7.04 -4.59
N ILE A 183 0.74 -5.97 -4.38
CA ILE A 183 -0.30 -5.51 -5.31
C ILE A 183 0.34 -4.50 -6.25
N CYS A 184 0.12 -4.64 -7.54
CA CYS A 184 0.69 -3.78 -8.57
C CYS A 184 -0.43 -3.06 -9.36
N PRO A 185 -1.01 -1.97 -8.81
CA PRO A 185 -2.03 -1.21 -9.51
C PRO A 185 -1.48 -0.47 -10.73
N GLY A 186 -2.34 -0.25 -11.73
CA GLY A 186 -2.17 0.74 -12.77
C GLY A 186 -2.41 2.17 -12.25
N PHE A 187 -2.91 3.06 -13.10
CA PHE A 187 -3.37 4.36 -12.65
C PHE A 187 -4.70 4.21 -11.89
N VAL A 188 -4.66 4.50 -10.60
CA VAL A 188 -5.83 4.50 -9.73
C VAL A 188 -6.34 5.92 -9.56
N LYS A 189 -7.60 6.18 -9.89
CA LYS A 189 -8.19 7.53 -9.75
C LYS A 189 -8.24 7.94 -8.28
N THR A 190 -7.27 8.69 -7.85
CA THR A 190 -7.10 9.19 -6.48
C THR A 190 -6.76 10.68 -6.52
N PRO A 191 -6.90 11.43 -5.41
CA PRO A 191 -6.45 12.83 -5.35
C PRO A 191 -4.97 13.00 -5.71
N MET A 192 -4.14 11.98 -5.49
CA MET A 192 -2.73 11.98 -5.91
C MET A 192 -2.59 11.98 -7.44
N VAL A 193 -3.36 11.14 -8.12
CA VAL A 193 -3.34 11.06 -9.60
C VAL A 193 -3.96 12.30 -10.21
N GLU A 194 -5.06 12.80 -9.65
CA GLU A 194 -5.69 14.04 -10.14
C GLU A 194 -4.74 15.24 -10.12
N LYS A 195 -3.90 15.36 -9.09
CA LYS A 195 -2.86 16.40 -9.04
C LYS A 195 -1.77 16.24 -10.10
N GLN A 196 -1.46 15.01 -10.49
CA GLN A 196 -0.44 14.74 -11.51
C GLN A 196 -0.87 15.16 -12.92
N ILE A 197 -2.17 15.22 -13.22
CA ILE A 197 -2.68 15.54 -14.55
C ILE A 197 -2.18 16.92 -15.00
N PRO A 198 -2.44 18.03 -14.29
CA PRO A 198 -1.97 19.34 -14.70
C PRO A 198 -0.44 19.48 -14.66
N GLU A 199 0.24 18.81 -13.71
CA GLU A 199 1.70 18.81 -13.62
C GLU A 199 2.33 18.15 -14.85
N GLN A 200 1.82 17.01 -15.27
CA GLN A 200 2.29 16.31 -16.47
C GLN A 200 1.92 17.05 -17.75
N ALA A 201 0.73 17.63 -17.83
CA ALA A 201 0.32 18.45 -18.96
C ALA A 201 1.31 19.61 -19.21
N LYS A 202 1.68 20.32 -18.14
CA LYS A 202 2.67 21.40 -18.19
C LYS A 202 4.06 20.90 -18.61
N THR A 203 4.52 19.79 -18.01
CA THR A 203 5.87 19.24 -18.27
C THR A 203 5.98 18.70 -19.71
N LEU A 204 4.93 18.05 -20.20
CA LEU A 204 4.93 17.43 -21.53
C LEU A 204 4.48 18.40 -22.65
N GLY A 205 3.94 19.59 -22.32
CA GLY A 205 3.44 20.54 -23.29
C GLY A 205 2.20 20.07 -24.04
N ILE A 206 1.35 19.26 -23.41
CA ILE A 206 0.12 18.71 -23.98
C ILE A 206 -1.11 19.07 -23.14
N SER A 207 -2.32 18.81 -23.65
CA SER A 207 -3.55 19.06 -22.89
C SER A 207 -3.71 18.05 -21.73
N GLU A 208 -4.44 18.43 -20.68
CA GLU A 208 -4.81 17.51 -19.59
C GLU A 208 -5.59 16.29 -20.11
N LYS A 209 -6.44 16.51 -21.13
CA LYS A 209 -7.14 15.42 -21.81
C LYS A 209 -6.17 14.43 -22.46
N ASP A 210 -5.14 14.91 -23.14
CA ASP A 210 -4.12 14.05 -23.74
C ASP A 210 -3.29 13.32 -22.67
N VAL A 211 -3.03 13.93 -21.51
CA VAL A 211 -2.40 13.23 -20.39
C VAL A 211 -3.24 12.04 -19.96
N VAL A 212 -4.54 12.21 -19.77
CA VAL A 212 -5.43 11.12 -19.38
C VAL A 212 -5.49 10.06 -20.48
N GLU A 213 -5.86 10.44 -21.70
CA GLU A 213 -6.16 9.47 -22.78
C GLU A 213 -4.91 8.77 -23.33
N LYS A 214 -3.78 9.52 -23.48
CA LYS A 214 -2.59 8.99 -24.16
C LYS A 214 -1.48 8.55 -23.22
N VAL A 215 -1.34 9.23 -22.06
CA VAL A 215 -0.26 8.96 -21.11
C VAL A 215 -0.71 8.00 -20.00
N MET A 216 -1.89 8.21 -19.42
CA MET A 216 -2.34 7.39 -18.30
C MET A 216 -3.12 6.14 -18.75
N LEU A 217 -4.02 6.28 -19.70
CA LEU A 217 -4.92 5.20 -20.12
C LEU A 217 -4.53 4.57 -21.48
N GLY A 218 -3.61 5.19 -22.22
CA GLY A 218 -3.27 4.76 -23.57
C GLY A 218 -2.71 3.33 -23.71
N GLN A 219 -2.31 2.72 -22.59
CA GLN A 219 -1.81 1.33 -22.56
C GLN A 219 -2.81 0.35 -21.93
N THR A 220 -3.93 0.82 -21.36
CA THR A 220 -5.00 -0.05 -20.88
C THR A 220 -5.84 -0.57 -22.05
N VAL A 221 -6.41 -1.77 -21.92
CA VAL A 221 -7.18 -2.38 -23.02
C VAL A 221 -8.59 -1.80 -23.16
N ASP A 222 -9.12 -1.17 -22.11
CA ASP A 222 -10.48 -0.63 -22.04
C ASP A 222 -10.51 0.90 -21.79
N GLN A 223 -9.34 1.52 -21.66
CA GLN A 223 -9.17 2.95 -21.40
C GLN A 223 -9.83 3.41 -20.08
N GLU A 224 -9.86 2.55 -19.08
CA GLU A 224 -10.41 2.86 -17.77
C GLU A 224 -9.33 2.98 -16.69
N PHE A 225 -9.62 3.79 -15.66
CA PHE A 225 -8.81 3.82 -14.45
C PHE A 225 -9.13 2.64 -13.55
N THR A 226 -8.12 2.04 -12.96
CA THR A 226 -8.31 1.15 -11.82
C THR A 226 -8.99 1.92 -10.69
N THR A 227 -9.97 1.32 -10.03
CA THR A 227 -10.65 1.92 -8.88
C THR A 227 -9.92 1.59 -7.57
N ILE A 228 -10.17 2.38 -6.53
CA ILE A 228 -9.66 2.06 -5.19
C ILE A 228 -10.29 0.76 -4.65
N GLU A 229 -11.50 0.45 -5.08
CA GLU A 229 -12.25 -0.77 -4.76
C GLU A 229 -11.59 -2.01 -5.38
N ASP A 230 -11.14 -1.95 -6.63
CA ASP A 230 -10.42 -3.05 -7.30
C ASP A 230 -9.15 -3.42 -6.51
N VAL A 231 -8.41 -2.41 -6.07
CA VAL A 231 -7.20 -2.61 -5.26
C VAL A 231 -7.55 -3.20 -3.89
N ALA A 232 -8.65 -2.74 -3.27
CA ALA A 232 -9.09 -3.23 -1.98
C ALA A 232 -9.53 -4.71 -2.04
N GLU A 233 -10.18 -5.16 -3.13
CA GLU A 233 -10.54 -6.57 -3.31
C GLU A 233 -9.31 -7.46 -3.46
N VAL A 234 -8.27 -7.01 -4.16
CA VAL A 234 -7.01 -7.77 -4.23
C VAL A 234 -6.29 -7.79 -2.88
N ALA A 235 -6.31 -6.68 -2.14
CA ALA A 235 -5.78 -6.66 -0.78
C ALA A 235 -6.53 -7.62 0.14
N PHE A 236 -7.86 -7.71 0.00
CA PHE A 236 -8.68 -8.67 0.71
C PHE A 236 -8.33 -10.12 0.31
N LEU A 237 -8.16 -10.41 -0.97
CA LEU A 237 -7.72 -11.73 -1.44
C LEU A 237 -6.42 -12.17 -0.76
N PHE A 238 -5.40 -11.30 -0.74
CA PHE A 238 -4.12 -11.60 -0.13
C PHE A 238 -4.20 -11.76 1.40
N ALA A 239 -5.00 -10.95 2.06
CA ALA A 239 -5.20 -11.03 3.52
C ALA A 239 -5.96 -12.30 3.91
N ALA A 240 -7.06 -12.60 3.21
CA ALA A 240 -8.01 -13.66 3.54
C ALA A 240 -7.70 -15.03 2.94
N PHE A 241 -6.59 -15.17 2.20
CA PHE A 241 -6.23 -16.43 1.55
C PHE A 241 -5.99 -17.53 2.61
N PRO A 242 -6.64 -18.71 2.47
CA PRO A 242 -6.76 -19.66 3.58
C PRO A 242 -5.50 -20.47 3.86
N THR A 243 -4.52 -20.49 2.94
CA THR A 243 -3.29 -21.30 3.06
C THR A 243 -2.05 -20.45 2.79
N ASN A 244 -0.86 -21.02 2.98
CA ASN A 244 0.41 -20.38 2.66
C ASN A 244 0.82 -20.50 1.18
N ALA A 245 -0.01 -21.07 0.32
CA ALA A 245 0.32 -21.27 -1.09
C ALA A 245 0.50 -19.96 -1.87
N LEU A 246 -0.22 -18.91 -1.46
CA LEU A 246 -0.13 -17.60 -2.10
C LEU A 246 0.85 -16.70 -1.33
N THR A 247 2.15 -16.82 -1.66
CA THR A 247 3.23 -16.02 -1.05
C THR A 247 4.32 -15.72 -2.07
N GLY A 248 5.04 -14.61 -1.91
CA GLY A 248 6.11 -14.16 -2.82
C GLY A 248 5.61 -13.67 -4.18
N GLN A 249 4.30 -13.49 -4.34
CA GLN A 249 3.67 -13.15 -5.60
C GLN A 249 3.46 -11.63 -5.74
N SER A 250 3.32 -11.20 -7.00
CA SER A 250 2.87 -9.87 -7.35
C SER A 250 1.67 -9.97 -8.29
N LEU A 251 0.59 -9.26 -7.99
CA LEU A 251 -0.62 -9.29 -8.81
C LEU A 251 -0.87 -7.91 -9.43
N LEU A 252 -0.93 -7.88 -10.75
CA LEU A 252 -1.26 -6.70 -11.53
C LEU A 252 -2.78 -6.43 -11.47
N VAL A 253 -3.14 -5.16 -11.25
CA VAL A 253 -4.50 -4.66 -11.26
C VAL A 253 -4.49 -3.40 -12.11
N SER A 254 -4.47 -3.55 -13.43
CA SER A 254 -4.03 -2.48 -14.33
C SER A 254 -4.79 -2.39 -15.65
N HIS A 255 -5.98 -3.00 -15.75
CA HIS A 255 -6.75 -3.03 -17.02
C HIS A 255 -5.89 -3.48 -18.22
N GLY A 256 -5.06 -4.52 -18.01
CA GLY A 256 -4.22 -5.07 -19.05
C GLY A 256 -3.06 -4.18 -19.50
N TRP A 257 -2.76 -3.07 -18.81
CA TRP A 257 -1.58 -2.25 -19.13
C TRP A 257 -0.29 -3.08 -19.12
N VAL A 258 -0.09 -3.88 -18.09
CA VAL A 258 1.00 -4.85 -18.02
C VAL A 258 0.41 -6.23 -17.82
N MET A 259 0.87 -7.21 -18.61
CA MET A 259 0.44 -8.60 -18.54
C MET A 259 1.68 -9.49 -18.36
N GLU A 260 1.68 -10.38 -17.35
CA GLU A 260 2.72 -11.38 -17.07
C GLU A 260 2.12 -12.74 -16.80
#